data_74a198e8eb0041748e8f095cb287aecf
#
_entry.id   74a198e8eb0041748e8f095cb287aecf
#
_cell.length_a   1.000
_cell.length_b   1.000
_cell.length_c   1.000
_cell.angle_alpha   90.00
_cell.angle_beta   90.00
_cell.angle_gamma   90.00
#
_symmetry.space_group_name_H-M   'P 1'
#
loop_
_entity.id
_entity.type
_entity.pdbx_description
1 polymer ?
#
loop_
_entity_poly.entity_id
_entity_poly.type
_entity_poly.pdbx_seq_one_letter_code
_entity_poly.pdbx_strand_id
1 'polypeptide(L)'
;MKIPKPEDSTSILETHDHQTDPEFVAVKSSNLPPVIKLLRPHQWTKNLFCLAGLLFGGRLLQPQAILLSVLTVIFFSAMASAIYIFNDIQDRKNDRLHPKKKYRPIASGQVSIKIGLAIAFCLTTVSLLGAYGLGIATFICVLLYGINNIIYSLKLKKIALFDVSCIAFGFVLRLLAGIYVLGDMPTAWIVLCTFFLTLFLGFSKRRSELLSLLHLQTNQESFYPENSTQPDLKSANSEPSYLELFYQRGGKNQQRPVLSQYTLPYLDSLLNSTATMTIMCYALFTITPGKNPSLVITVPIVYYAVMHYKWLVTVLADGEEPSLILIQDPTIKLSLMIWLISYLVILYFDIHLFD
;
A
#
# COMPACT_ATOMS: atom_id res chain seq x y z
N MET A 1 33.90 -66.89 -19.32
CA MET A 1 33.49 -65.49 -19.48
C MET A 1 33.80 -64.78 -18.18
N LYS A 2 34.89 -63.97 -18.13
CA LYS A 2 35.47 -63.42 -16.90
C LYS A 2 34.87 -62.09 -16.59
N ILE A 3 34.47 -61.91 -15.32
CA ILE A 3 34.03 -60.66 -14.74
C ILE A 3 35.29 -59.93 -14.22
N PRO A 4 35.56 -58.66 -14.57
CA PRO A 4 36.62 -57.87 -13.95
C PRO A 4 36.16 -57.20 -12.67
N LYS A 5 37.06 -57.15 -11.67
CA LYS A 5 36.95 -56.43 -10.40
C LYS A 5 37.09 -54.91 -10.59
N PRO A 6 36.55 -54.07 -9.74
CA PRO A 6 36.76 -52.62 -9.76
C PRO A 6 38.09 -52.23 -9.14
N GLU A 7 38.83 -51.38 -9.82
CA GLU A 7 40.04 -50.71 -9.33
C GLU A 7 39.69 -49.45 -8.51
N ASP A 8 40.45 -49.29 -7.44
CA ASP A 8 40.53 -48.11 -6.60
C ASP A 8 40.93 -46.87 -7.39
N SER A 9 40.15 -45.79 -7.24
CA SER A 9 40.63 -44.45 -7.51
C SER A 9 40.08 -43.48 -6.49
N THR A 10 40.84 -43.35 -5.39
CA THR A 10 40.86 -42.18 -4.53
C THR A 10 41.38 -40.99 -5.33
N SER A 11 40.53 -40.03 -5.66
CA SER A 11 40.95 -38.68 -6.04
C SER A 11 39.92 -37.66 -5.66
N ILE A 12 40.27 -36.92 -4.60
CA ILE A 12 40.05 -35.47 -4.41
C ILE A 12 38.63 -34.97 -4.67
N LEU A 13 37.80 -35.02 -3.62
CA LEU A 13 36.66 -34.12 -3.45
C LEU A 13 37.19 -32.80 -2.89
N GLU A 14 37.52 -31.87 -3.78
CA GLU A 14 37.59 -30.45 -3.43
C GLU A 14 36.16 -29.99 -3.12
N THR A 15 35.89 -29.82 -1.84
CA THR A 15 34.70 -29.12 -1.32
C THR A 15 34.84 -27.66 -1.68
N HIS A 16 34.23 -27.23 -2.79
CA HIS A 16 33.91 -25.83 -3.02
C HIS A 16 32.80 -25.46 -2.04
N ASP A 17 33.25 -24.96 -0.90
CA ASP A 17 32.46 -24.26 0.08
C ASP A 17 32.03 -22.91 -0.54
N HIS A 18 30.95 -22.90 -1.34
CA HIS A 18 30.28 -21.70 -1.73
C HIS A 18 29.44 -21.21 -0.51
N GLN A 19 30.15 -20.67 0.47
CA GLN A 19 29.56 -19.65 1.33
C GLN A 19 29.18 -18.47 0.44
N THR A 20 27.97 -18.50 -0.11
CA THR A 20 27.31 -17.29 -0.58
C THR A 20 27.02 -16.45 0.65
N ASP A 21 27.94 -15.55 0.98
CA ASP A 21 27.65 -14.42 1.85
C ASP A 21 26.33 -13.81 1.39
N PRO A 22 25.36 -13.57 2.29
CA PRO A 22 24.18 -12.82 1.92
C PRO A 22 24.65 -11.46 1.48
N GLU A 23 24.66 -11.25 0.17
CA GLU A 23 24.98 -9.98 -0.47
C GLU A 23 24.12 -8.93 0.21
N PHE A 24 24.76 -8.15 1.06
CA PHE A 24 24.19 -6.98 1.72
C PHE A 24 23.81 -6.04 0.58
N VAL A 25 22.58 -6.17 0.08
CA VAL A 25 22.04 -5.25 -0.93
C VAL A 25 22.11 -3.87 -0.31
N ALA A 26 23.23 -3.22 -0.60
CA ALA A 26 23.48 -1.85 -0.21
C ALA A 26 22.31 -1.03 -0.75
N VAL A 27 21.43 -0.61 0.14
CA VAL A 27 20.35 0.31 -0.16
C VAL A 27 21.00 1.50 -0.83
N LYS A 28 20.87 1.57 -2.16
CA LYS A 28 21.39 2.65 -3.00
C LYS A 28 20.94 3.96 -2.35
N SER A 29 21.83 4.63 -1.62
CA SER A 29 21.51 5.88 -0.97
C SER A 29 21.18 6.86 -2.10
N SER A 30 19.92 7.23 -2.21
CA SER A 30 19.50 8.26 -3.17
C SER A 30 20.32 9.51 -2.86
N ASN A 31 21.04 10.07 -3.85
CA ASN A 31 21.84 11.29 -3.72
C ASN A 31 20.99 12.56 -3.56
N LEU A 32 19.71 12.41 -3.20
CA LEU A 32 18.80 13.53 -3.00
C LEU A 32 19.20 14.33 -1.73
N PRO A 33 19.15 15.68 -1.77
CA PRO A 33 19.30 16.52 -0.59
C PRO A 33 18.37 16.07 0.56
N PRO A 34 18.80 16.17 1.83
CA PRO A 34 18.02 15.72 2.98
C PRO A 34 16.62 16.31 3.05
N VAL A 35 16.46 17.58 2.64
CA VAL A 35 15.16 18.27 2.59
C VAL A 35 14.23 17.60 1.56
N ILE A 36 14.74 17.25 0.38
CA ILE A 36 13.94 16.56 -0.65
C ILE A 36 13.56 15.14 -0.19
N LYS A 37 14.49 14.42 0.47
CA LYS A 37 14.17 13.12 1.09
C LYS A 37 13.04 13.22 2.11
N LEU A 38 12.99 14.32 2.85
CA LEU A 38 11.97 14.58 3.86
C LEU A 38 10.57 14.74 3.26
N LEU A 39 10.45 15.33 2.06
CA LEU A 39 9.17 15.50 1.34
C LEU A 39 8.60 14.18 0.80
N ARG A 40 9.41 13.13 0.66
CA ARG A 40 9.05 11.80 0.13
C ARG A 40 8.38 11.82 -1.24
N PRO A 41 9.02 12.35 -2.31
CA PRO A 41 8.40 12.47 -3.63
C PRO A 41 7.86 11.16 -4.20
N HIS A 42 8.49 10.02 -3.89
CA HIS A 42 8.03 8.68 -4.29
C HIS A 42 6.62 8.34 -3.78
N GLN A 43 6.12 9.01 -2.72
CA GLN A 43 4.76 8.83 -2.21
C GLN A 43 3.72 9.70 -2.93
N TRP A 44 4.15 10.68 -3.74
CA TRP A 44 3.24 11.56 -4.48
C TRP A 44 2.43 10.82 -5.55
N THR A 45 2.91 9.66 -6.01
CA THR A 45 2.18 8.78 -6.94
C THR A 45 0.77 8.44 -6.43
N LYS A 46 0.58 8.36 -5.11
CA LYS A 46 -0.75 8.14 -4.50
C LYS A 46 -1.72 9.31 -4.75
N ASN A 47 -1.22 10.50 -5.00
CA ASN A 47 -2.04 11.69 -5.25
C ASN A 47 -2.53 11.74 -6.71
N LEU A 48 -2.06 10.83 -7.60
CA LEU A 48 -2.62 10.65 -8.94
C LEU A 48 -4.10 10.26 -8.92
N PHE A 49 -4.62 9.75 -7.79
CA PHE A 49 -6.05 9.56 -7.58
C PHE A 49 -6.86 10.86 -7.74
N CYS A 50 -6.25 12.04 -7.54
CA CYS A 50 -6.88 13.32 -7.86
C CYS A 50 -7.15 13.52 -9.37
N LEU A 51 -6.47 12.77 -10.25
CA LEU A 51 -6.72 12.80 -11.70
C LEU A 51 -7.93 11.96 -12.12
N ALA A 52 -8.53 11.21 -11.21
CA ALA A 52 -9.68 10.36 -11.50
C ALA A 52 -10.87 11.17 -12.08
N GLY A 53 -11.05 12.42 -11.64
CA GLY A 53 -12.07 13.32 -12.19
C GLY A 53 -11.87 13.58 -13.69
N LEU A 54 -10.62 13.75 -14.17
CA LEU A 54 -10.32 13.89 -15.59
C LEU A 54 -10.71 12.65 -16.39
N LEU A 55 -10.33 11.48 -15.88
CA LEU A 55 -10.56 10.20 -16.56
C LEU A 55 -12.05 9.86 -16.59
N PHE A 56 -12.69 9.82 -15.43
CA PHE A 56 -14.09 9.39 -15.30
C PHE A 56 -15.09 10.45 -15.74
N GLY A 57 -14.69 11.73 -15.78
CA GLY A 57 -15.47 12.84 -16.32
C GLY A 57 -15.29 13.06 -17.82
N GLY A 58 -14.40 12.32 -18.51
CA GLY A 58 -14.16 12.48 -19.95
C GLY A 58 -13.51 13.82 -20.33
N ARG A 59 -12.72 14.43 -19.43
CA ARG A 59 -12.17 15.77 -19.60
C ARG A 59 -10.67 15.80 -19.92
N LEU A 60 -10.09 14.66 -20.35
CA LEU A 60 -8.66 14.53 -20.62
C LEU A 60 -8.15 15.44 -21.76
N LEU A 61 -9.03 15.90 -22.65
CA LEU A 61 -8.69 16.79 -23.76
C LEU A 61 -8.95 18.27 -23.45
N GLN A 62 -9.39 18.61 -22.24
CA GLN A 62 -9.67 19.99 -21.82
C GLN A 62 -8.47 20.58 -21.05
N PRO A 63 -7.71 21.56 -21.65
CA PRO A 63 -6.50 22.07 -20.99
C PRO A 63 -6.74 22.69 -19.62
N GLN A 64 -7.88 23.38 -19.44
CA GLN A 64 -8.25 23.96 -18.15
C GLN A 64 -8.51 22.89 -17.08
N ALA A 65 -9.20 21.78 -17.44
CA ALA A 65 -9.46 20.68 -16.53
C ALA A 65 -8.14 19.98 -16.13
N ILE A 66 -7.23 19.81 -17.08
CA ILE A 66 -5.88 19.26 -16.80
C ILE A 66 -5.14 20.14 -15.81
N LEU A 67 -5.11 21.47 -16.04
CA LEU A 67 -4.42 22.41 -15.16
C LEU A 67 -4.98 22.36 -13.74
N LEU A 68 -6.30 22.41 -13.57
CA LEU A 68 -6.97 22.34 -12.26
C LEU A 68 -6.67 21.03 -11.52
N SER A 69 -6.69 19.91 -12.24
CA SER A 69 -6.38 18.60 -11.66
C SER A 69 -4.92 18.48 -11.26
N VAL A 70 -3.98 18.97 -12.07
CA VAL A 70 -2.55 18.99 -11.75
C VAL A 70 -2.27 19.88 -10.53
N LEU A 71 -2.88 21.06 -10.43
CA LEU A 71 -2.78 21.91 -9.25
C LEU A 71 -3.32 21.20 -8.00
N THR A 72 -4.42 20.45 -8.13
CA THR A 72 -4.97 19.63 -7.03
C THR A 72 -3.96 18.57 -6.58
N VAL A 73 -3.30 17.86 -7.51
CA VAL A 73 -2.21 16.90 -7.18
C VAL A 73 -1.07 17.59 -6.44
N ILE A 74 -0.67 18.79 -6.87
CA ILE A 74 0.41 19.55 -6.23
C ILE A 74 0.05 19.91 -4.80
N PHE A 75 -1.16 20.47 -4.55
CA PHE A 75 -1.58 20.85 -3.21
C PHE A 75 -1.80 19.65 -2.30
N PHE A 76 -2.36 18.54 -2.79
CA PHE A 76 -2.40 17.29 -2.03
C PHE A 76 -1.00 16.75 -1.72
N SER A 77 -0.04 16.88 -2.63
CA SER A 77 1.34 16.44 -2.40
C SER A 77 2.04 17.29 -1.34
N ALA A 78 1.77 18.61 -1.32
CA ALA A 78 2.26 19.49 -0.28
C ALA A 78 1.70 19.11 1.10
N MET A 79 0.37 18.89 1.22
CA MET A 79 -0.25 18.42 2.46
C MET A 79 0.29 17.06 2.90
N ALA A 80 0.40 16.10 1.99
CA ALA A 80 0.94 14.77 2.30
C ALA A 80 2.39 14.87 2.81
N SER A 81 3.22 15.70 2.21
CA SER A 81 4.60 15.93 2.65
C SER A 81 4.65 16.56 4.04
N ALA A 82 3.80 17.55 4.34
CA ALA A 82 3.69 18.14 5.67
C ALA A 82 3.35 17.08 6.74
N ILE A 83 2.41 16.19 6.43
CA ILE A 83 2.03 15.08 7.32
C ILE A 83 3.17 14.09 7.51
N TYR A 84 3.93 13.75 6.46
CA TYR A 84 5.09 12.87 6.59
C TYR A 84 6.17 13.49 7.50
N ILE A 85 6.40 14.78 7.38
CA ILE A 85 7.32 15.51 8.26
C ILE A 85 6.84 15.46 9.72
N PHE A 86 5.55 15.72 9.95
CA PHE A 86 4.94 15.62 11.28
C PHE A 86 5.11 14.21 11.87
N ASN A 87 4.86 13.17 11.09
CA ASN A 87 5.04 11.78 11.51
C ASN A 87 6.50 11.46 11.82
N ASP A 88 7.46 11.91 11.01
CA ASP A 88 8.89 11.70 11.26
C ASP A 88 9.37 12.41 12.52
N ILE A 89 8.78 13.56 12.87
CA ILE A 89 9.07 14.26 14.13
C ILE A 89 8.50 13.46 15.31
N GLN A 90 7.26 13.00 15.22
CA GLN A 90 6.58 12.25 16.27
C GLN A 90 7.25 10.90 16.55
N ASP A 91 7.61 10.17 15.48
CA ASP A 91 8.19 8.83 15.57
C ASP A 91 9.72 8.84 15.72
N ARG A 92 10.37 10.01 15.83
CA ARG A 92 11.84 10.20 15.85
C ARG A 92 12.58 9.27 16.82
N LYS A 93 12.06 9.09 18.03
CA LYS A 93 12.70 8.24 19.05
C LYS A 93 12.71 6.76 18.62
N ASN A 94 11.59 6.27 18.10
CA ASN A 94 11.44 4.90 17.64
C ASN A 94 12.21 4.67 16.33
N ASP A 95 12.21 5.64 15.42
CA ASP A 95 12.93 5.57 14.16
C ASP A 95 14.44 5.45 14.36
N ARG A 96 15.02 6.04 15.39
CA ARG A 96 16.46 5.91 15.73
C ARG A 96 16.86 4.49 16.10
N LEU A 97 15.96 3.72 16.67
CA LEU A 97 16.18 2.34 17.08
C LEU A 97 15.94 1.34 15.94
N HIS A 98 15.31 1.79 14.85
CA HIS A 98 14.93 0.91 13.75
C HIS A 98 16.07 0.75 12.73
N PRO A 99 16.42 -0.45 12.24
CA PRO A 99 17.56 -0.69 11.36
C PRO A 99 17.55 0.15 10.07
N LYS A 100 16.38 0.30 9.43
CA LYS A 100 16.23 1.08 8.18
C LYS A 100 15.81 2.53 8.40
N LYS A 101 14.92 2.81 9.37
CA LYS A 101 14.35 4.15 9.57
C LYS A 101 15.29 5.13 10.27
N LYS A 102 16.36 4.66 10.93
CA LYS A 102 17.39 5.51 11.56
C LYS A 102 18.07 6.47 10.57
N TYR A 103 18.01 6.17 9.26
CA TYR A 103 18.57 7.02 8.20
C TYR A 103 17.60 8.11 7.70
N ARG A 104 16.38 8.21 8.26
CA ARG A 104 15.46 9.31 7.93
C ARG A 104 16.05 10.64 8.35
N PRO A 105 15.86 11.75 7.58
CA PRO A 105 16.53 13.04 7.81
C PRO A 105 16.35 13.60 9.22
N ILE A 106 15.17 13.45 9.84
CA ILE A 106 14.91 13.93 11.21
C ILE A 106 15.46 12.96 12.26
N ALA A 107 15.35 11.65 12.04
CA ALA A 107 15.88 10.66 12.97
C ALA A 107 17.40 10.69 13.05
N SER A 108 18.09 10.81 11.90
CA SER A 108 19.55 10.92 11.78
C SER A 108 20.11 12.27 12.22
N GLY A 109 19.26 13.30 12.36
CA GLY A 109 19.69 14.65 12.72
C GLY A 109 20.17 15.51 11.54
N GLN A 110 20.09 15.03 10.30
CA GLN A 110 20.41 15.79 9.09
C GLN A 110 19.52 17.02 8.91
N VAL A 111 18.26 16.94 9.37
CA VAL A 111 17.33 18.08 9.43
C VAL A 111 16.87 18.25 10.88
N SER A 112 17.00 19.48 11.41
CA SER A 112 16.56 19.79 12.77
C SER A 112 15.02 19.79 12.86
N ILE A 113 14.48 19.51 14.05
CA ILE A 113 13.03 19.54 14.30
C ILE A 113 12.44 20.91 13.97
N LYS A 114 13.14 21.99 14.32
CA LYS A 114 12.68 23.37 14.05
C LYS A 114 12.51 23.64 12.57
N ILE A 115 13.52 23.24 11.76
CA ILE A 115 13.43 23.35 10.29
C ILE A 115 12.31 22.46 9.76
N GLY A 116 12.19 21.21 10.24
CA GLY A 116 11.09 20.31 9.85
C GLY A 116 9.71 20.91 10.11
N LEU A 117 9.49 21.49 11.30
CA LEU A 117 8.23 22.16 11.65
C LEU A 117 7.95 23.37 10.77
N ALA A 118 8.97 24.20 10.48
CA ALA A 118 8.82 25.36 9.60
C ALA A 118 8.42 24.94 8.19
N ILE A 119 9.06 23.91 7.63
CA ILE A 119 8.71 23.36 6.31
C ILE A 119 7.28 22.78 6.33
N ALA A 120 6.93 21.99 7.36
CA ALA A 120 5.59 21.41 7.47
C ALA A 120 4.50 22.48 7.55
N PHE A 121 4.73 23.54 8.34
CA PHE A 121 3.82 24.68 8.44
C PHE A 121 3.66 25.40 7.10
N CYS A 122 4.76 25.73 6.42
CA CYS A 122 4.74 26.36 5.10
C CYS A 122 3.95 25.51 4.08
N LEU A 123 4.24 24.21 3.99
CA LEU A 123 3.56 23.30 3.08
C LEU A 123 2.06 23.18 3.38
N THR A 124 1.68 23.11 4.66
CA THR A 124 0.25 23.09 5.08
C THR A 124 -0.44 24.38 4.65
N THR A 125 0.17 25.53 4.91
CA THR A 125 -0.40 26.85 4.55
C THR A 125 -0.56 26.99 3.04
N VAL A 126 0.48 26.67 2.26
CA VAL A 126 0.43 26.70 0.79
C VAL A 126 -0.63 25.74 0.24
N SER A 127 -0.72 24.54 0.80
CA SER A 127 -1.70 23.54 0.41
C SER A 127 -3.13 24.01 0.66
N LEU A 128 -3.42 24.53 1.84
CA LEU A 128 -4.78 24.99 2.20
C LEU A 128 -5.20 26.25 1.41
N LEU A 129 -4.30 27.23 1.29
CA LEU A 129 -4.58 28.44 0.51
C LEU A 129 -4.74 28.13 -0.98
N GLY A 130 -3.88 27.29 -1.54
CA GLY A 130 -4.01 26.84 -2.92
C GLY A 130 -5.27 26.05 -3.18
N ALA A 131 -5.63 25.12 -2.30
CA ALA A 131 -6.88 24.35 -2.40
C ALA A 131 -8.13 25.26 -2.27
N TYR A 132 -8.07 26.30 -1.42
CA TYR A 132 -9.13 27.30 -1.30
C TYR A 132 -9.32 28.09 -2.60
N GLY A 133 -8.21 28.48 -3.24
CA GLY A 133 -8.25 29.13 -4.56
C GLY A 133 -8.82 28.25 -5.69
N LEU A 134 -8.74 26.91 -5.54
CA LEU A 134 -9.37 25.98 -6.47
C LEU A 134 -10.87 25.74 -6.21
N GLY A 135 -11.35 26.07 -5.01
CA GLY A 135 -12.75 25.95 -4.61
C GLY A 135 -12.95 25.37 -3.22
N ILE A 136 -14.06 25.74 -2.59
CA ILE A 136 -14.37 25.38 -1.18
C ILE A 136 -14.44 23.86 -0.97
N ALA A 137 -15.01 23.11 -1.92
CA ALA A 137 -15.12 21.65 -1.80
C ALA A 137 -13.74 20.97 -1.84
N THR A 138 -12.83 21.42 -2.72
CA THR A 138 -11.44 20.96 -2.78
C THR A 138 -10.69 21.29 -1.49
N PHE A 139 -10.87 22.51 -0.97
CA PHE A 139 -10.30 22.92 0.32
C PHE A 139 -10.77 22.02 1.46
N ILE A 140 -12.07 21.73 1.56
CA ILE A 140 -12.63 20.82 2.59
C ILE A 140 -12.01 19.43 2.47
N CYS A 141 -11.85 18.89 1.28
CA CYS A 141 -11.20 17.57 1.06
C CYS A 141 -9.76 17.56 1.56
N VAL A 142 -8.96 18.61 1.24
CA VAL A 142 -7.56 18.71 1.68
C VAL A 142 -7.46 18.89 3.20
N LEU A 143 -8.35 19.70 3.79
CA LEU A 143 -8.42 19.90 5.23
C LEU A 143 -8.78 18.60 5.97
N LEU A 144 -9.84 17.93 5.54
CA LEU A 144 -10.26 16.64 6.11
C LEU A 144 -9.16 15.57 5.95
N TYR A 145 -8.43 15.58 4.84
CA TYR A 145 -7.28 14.69 4.65
C TYR A 145 -6.18 14.97 5.69
N GLY A 146 -5.87 16.24 5.96
CA GLY A 146 -4.93 16.63 7.00
C GLY A 146 -5.37 16.13 8.39
N ILE A 147 -6.62 16.42 8.76
CA ILE A 147 -7.22 16.02 10.05
C ILE A 147 -7.21 14.48 10.18
N ASN A 148 -7.70 13.76 9.17
CA ASN A 148 -7.73 12.29 9.18
C ASN A 148 -6.34 11.69 9.43
N ASN A 149 -5.29 12.21 8.77
CA ASN A 149 -3.95 11.68 8.92
C ASN A 149 -3.33 12.03 10.28
N ILE A 150 -3.65 13.18 10.87
CA ILE A 150 -3.21 13.53 12.23
C ILE A 150 -3.86 12.56 13.23
N ILE A 151 -5.19 12.37 13.17
CA ILE A 151 -5.91 11.44 14.06
C ILE A 151 -5.39 10.00 13.89
N TYR A 152 -5.16 9.58 12.65
CA TYR A 152 -4.54 8.29 12.34
C TYR A 152 -3.19 8.14 13.04
N SER A 153 -2.32 9.13 12.91
CA SER A 153 -0.96 9.07 13.45
C SER A 153 -0.94 9.05 14.99
N LEU A 154 -1.87 9.75 15.62
CA LEU A 154 -1.94 9.85 17.08
C LEU A 154 -2.54 8.59 17.73
N LYS A 155 -3.64 8.06 17.20
CA LYS A 155 -4.45 7.03 17.86
C LYS A 155 -4.81 5.85 16.95
N LEU A 156 -5.40 6.10 15.77
CA LEU A 156 -6.12 5.09 15.00
C LEU A 156 -5.21 4.06 14.34
N LYS A 157 -3.93 4.37 14.12
CA LYS A 157 -2.93 3.41 13.60
C LYS A 157 -2.69 2.18 14.49
N LYS A 158 -3.21 2.18 15.74
CA LYS A 158 -3.07 1.10 16.71
C LYS A 158 -4.32 0.23 16.86
N ILE A 159 -5.41 0.59 16.18
CA ILE A 159 -6.71 -0.09 16.29
C ILE A 159 -6.99 -0.81 14.97
N ALA A 160 -7.24 -2.12 15.04
CA ALA A 160 -7.57 -2.93 13.87
C ALA A 160 -8.79 -2.36 13.14
N LEU A 161 -8.85 -2.55 11.85
CA LEU A 161 -9.80 -2.00 10.89
C LEU A 161 -9.67 -0.48 10.70
N PHE A 162 -9.57 0.32 11.76
CA PHE A 162 -9.38 1.77 11.66
C PHE A 162 -8.04 2.13 11.03
N ASP A 163 -6.99 1.32 11.25
CA ASP A 163 -5.67 1.53 10.66
C ASP A 163 -5.68 1.47 9.12
N VAL A 164 -6.54 0.63 8.54
CA VAL A 164 -6.72 0.55 7.09
C VAL A 164 -7.81 1.50 6.59
N SER A 165 -8.92 1.65 7.34
CA SER A 165 -10.04 2.51 6.97
C SER A 165 -9.66 3.99 6.85
N CYS A 166 -8.80 4.50 7.74
CA CYS A 166 -8.29 5.88 7.63
C CYS A 166 -7.46 6.09 6.36
N ILE A 167 -6.67 5.09 5.95
CA ILE A 167 -5.92 5.14 4.71
C ILE A 167 -6.89 5.17 3.52
N ALA A 168 -7.89 4.29 3.52
CA ALA A 168 -8.91 4.23 2.48
C ALA A 168 -9.69 5.54 2.36
N PHE A 169 -10.11 6.12 3.48
CA PHE A 169 -10.75 7.42 3.51
C PHE A 169 -9.87 8.53 2.92
N GLY A 170 -8.56 8.50 3.20
CA GLY A 170 -7.60 9.40 2.57
C GLY A 170 -7.56 9.29 1.04
N PHE A 171 -7.77 8.11 0.45
CA PHE A 171 -7.88 7.94 -1.01
C PHE A 171 -9.22 8.46 -1.54
N VAL A 172 -10.30 8.24 -0.82
CA VAL A 172 -11.61 8.82 -1.17
C VAL A 172 -11.54 10.35 -1.21
N LEU A 173 -10.89 10.99 -0.25
CA LEU A 173 -10.74 12.45 -0.23
C LEU A 173 -9.94 12.98 -1.43
N ARG A 174 -8.94 12.22 -1.91
CA ARG A 174 -8.20 12.56 -3.16
C ARG A 174 -9.10 12.46 -4.38
N LEU A 175 -9.87 11.38 -4.49
CA LEU A 175 -10.85 11.20 -5.56
C LEU A 175 -11.85 12.36 -5.57
N LEU A 176 -12.47 12.66 -4.42
CA LEU A 176 -13.47 13.71 -4.28
C LEU A 176 -12.91 15.09 -4.66
N ALA A 177 -11.72 15.43 -4.17
CA ALA A 177 -11.06 16.70 -4.53
C ALA A 177 -10.84 16.83 -6.04
N GLY A 178 -10.39 15.74 -6.69
CA GLY A 178 -10.17 15.71 -8.13
C GLY A 178 -11.44 15.80 -8.97
N ILE A 179 -12.59 15.38 -8.44
CA ILE A 179 -13.89 15.52 -9.11
C ILE A 179 -14.47 16.91 -8.85
N TYR A 180 -14.48 17.37 -7.60
CA TYR A 180 -15.06 18.67 -7.22
C TYR A 180 -14.33 19.86 -7.85
N VAL A 181 -13.01 19.79 -8.05
CA VAL A 181 -12.27 20.88 -8.69
C VAL A 181 -12.71 21.14 -10.14
N LEU A 182 -13.29 20.12 -10.78
CA LEU A 182 -13.85 20.21 -12.14
C LEU A 182 -15.32 20.66 -12.17
N GLY A 183 -15.92 20.91 -10.99
CA GLY A 183 -17.34 21.25 -10.85
C GLY A 183 -18.28 20.05 -11.02
N ASP A 184 -17.75 18.82 -11.06
CA ASP A 184 -18.55 17.62 -11.22
C ASP A 184 -19.00 17.07 -9.87
N MET A 185 -20.06 16.23 -9.89
CA MET A 185 -20.55 15.50 -8.73
C MET A 185 -20.13 14.03 -8.80
N PRO A 186 -19.51 13.47 -7.75
CA PRO A 186 -19.15 12.06 -7.74
C PRO A 186 -20.40 11.18 -7.65
N THR A 187 -20.41 10.07 -8.37
CA THR A 187 -21.41 9.02 -8.14
C THR A 187 -21.08 8.26 -6.85
N ALA A 188 -22.11 7.81 -6.12
CA ALA A 188 -21.88 7.01 -4.92
C ALA A 188 -21.03 5.76 -5.20
N TRP A 189 -21.21 5.16 -6.36
CA TRP A 189 -20.52 3.93 -6.73
C TRP A 189 -19.00 4.09 -6.95
N ILE A 190 -18.53 5.21 -7.53
CA ILE A 190 -17.09 5.46 -7.69
C ILE A 190 -16.43 5.74 -6.33
N VAL A 191 -17.14 6.38 -5.42
CA VAL A 191 -16.68 6.64 -4.05
C VAL A 191 -16.53 5.33 -3.29
N LEU A 192 -17.56 4.47 -3.31
CA LEU A 192 -17.54 3.15 -2.68
C LEU A 192 -16.50 2.21 -3.32
N CYS A 193 -16.41 2.20 -4.65
CA CYS A 193 -15.40 1.43 -5.37
C CYS A 193 -13.99 1.80 -4.91
N THR A 194 -13.67 3.11 -4.85
CA THR A 194 -12.37 3.60 -4.37
C THR A 194 -12.12 3.21 -2.92
N PHE A 195 -13.14 3.31 -2.06
CA PHE A 195 -13.03 2.94 -0.66
C PHE A 195 -12.72 1.43 -0.50
N PHE A 196 -13.50 0.55 -1.12
CA PHE A 196 -13.31 -0.89 -1.03
C PHE A 196 -12.02 -1.36 -1.71
N LEU A 197 -11.65 -0.80 -2.85
CA LEU A 197 -10.37 -1.10 -3.51
C LEU A 197 -9.19 -0.77 -2.59
N THR A 198 -9.23 0.38 -1.94
CA THR A 198 -8.13 0.80 -1.06
C THR A 198 -8.13 0.04 0.27
N LEU A 199 -9.29 -0.40 0.78
CA LEU A 199 -9.37 -1.36 1.87
C LEU A 199 -8.75 -2.71 1.48
N PHE A 200 -9.09 -3.22 0.31
CA PHE A 200 -8.53 -4.46 -0.23
C PHE A 200 -7.00 -4.41 -0.30
N LEU A 201 -6.42 -3.36 -0.88
CA LEU A 201 -4.96 -3.16 -0.94
C LEU A 201 -4.35 -2.98 0.46
N GLY A 202 -5.05 -2.31 1.36
CA GLY A 202 -4.60 -2.13 2.74
C GLY A 202 -4.57 -3.43 3.54
N PHE A 203 -5.62 -4.25 3.46
CA PHE A 203 -5.65 -5.57 4.13
C PHE A 203 -4.67 -6.55 3.50
N SER A 204 -4.44 -6.49 2.19
CA SER A 204 -3.39 -7.25 1.51
C SER A 204 -2.03 -6.98 2.14
N LYS A 205 -1.71 -5.70 2.37
CA LYS A 205 -0.47 -5.31 3.05
C LYS A 205 -0.39 -5.85 4.48
N ARG A 206 -1.49 -5.81 5.25
CA ARG A 206 -1.51 -6.35 6.63
C ARG A 206 -1.27 -7.85 6.64
N ARG A 207 -1.86 -8.57 5.68
CA ARG A 207 -1.66 -10.01 5.54
C ARG A 207 -0.19 -10.35 5.29
N SER A 208 0.45 -9.68 4.35
CA SER A 208 1.86 -9.94 4.03
C SER A 208 2.79 -9.54 5.18
N GLU A 209 2.54 -8.41 5.85
CA GLU A 209 3.28 -7.99 7.04
C GLU A 209 3.15 -9.05 8.17
N LEU A 210 1.97 -9.62 8.37
CA LEU A 210 1.75 -10.68 9.37
C LEU A 210 2.47 -11.98 9.01
N LEU A 211 2.40 -12.40 7.73
CA LEU A 211 3.12 -13.59 7.23
C LEU A 211 4.64 -13.44 7.38
N SER A 212 5.20 -12.29 7.00
CA SER A 212 6.64 -12.03 7.15
C SER A 212 7.09 -12.12 8.62
N LEU A 213 6.27 -11.64 9.56
CA LEU A 213 6.57 -11.78 10.99
C LEU A 213 6.55 -13.25 11.45
N LEU A 214 5.57 -14.03 10.99
CA LEU A 214 5.48 -15.45 11.35
C LEU A 214 6.66 -16.25 10.80
N HIS A 215 7.06 -16.03 9.55
CA HIS A 215 8.23 -16.69 8.94
C HIS A 215 9.54 -16.35 9.67
N LEU A 216 9.74 -15.10 10.08
CA LEU A 216 10.93 -14.69 10.85
C LEU A 216 11.00 -15.41 12.21
N GLN A 217 9.87 -15.68 12.85
CA GLN A 217 9.80 -16.41 14.11
C GLN A 217 10.16 -17.89 13.93
N THR A 218 9.62 -18.54 12.89
CA THR A 218 9.89 -19.96 12.61
C THR A 218 11.37 -20.20 12.29
N ASN A 219 12.01 -19.31 11.53
CA ASN A 219 13.43 -19.44 11.18
C ASN A 219 14.37 -19.20 12.37
N GLN A 220 13.97 -18.44 13.39
CA GLN A 220 14.76 -18.28 14.62
C GLN A 220 14.71 -19.51 15.51
N GLU A 221 13.64 -20.32 15.47
CA GLU A 221 13.52 -21.55 16.26
C GLU A 221 14.40 -22.68 15.73
N SER A 222 14.65 -22.74 14.44
CA SER A 222 15.53 -23.75 13.84
C SER A 222 17.03 -23.55 14.13
N PHE A 223 17.41 -22.40 14.74
CA PHE A 223 18.82 -22.06 15.02
C PHE A 223 19.26 -22.30 16.48
N TYR A 224 18.36 -22.75 17.39
CA TYR A 224 18.75 -23.15 18.72
C TYR A 224 18.92 -24.67 18.77
N PRO A 225 20.13 -25.17 19.09
CA PRO A 225 20.33 -26.61 19.26
C PRO A 225 19.56 -27.12 20.50
N GLU A 226 19.02 -28.30 20.35
CA GLU A 226 18.16 -29.10 21.21
C GLU A 226 18.82 -29.51 22.55
N ASN A 227 19.41 -28.58 23.29
CA ASN A 227 20.07 -28.84 24.58
C ASN A 227 19.65 -27.86 25.67
N SER A 228 18.34 -27.75 25.95
CA SER A 228 17.85 -27.24 27.21
C SER A 228 16.67 -28.10 27.65
N THR A 229 16.90 -28.78 28.76
CA THR A 229 16.00 -29.61 29.58
C THR A 229 14.54 -29.17 29.44
N GLN A 230 13.73 -30.04 28.83
CA GLN A 230 12.28 -29.90 28.77
C GLN A 230 11.70 -30.04 30.19
N PRO A 231 10.82 -29.16 30.64
CA PRO A 231 9.86 -29.51 31.66
C PRO A 231 8.78 -30.38 31.01
N ASP A 232 8.50 -31.53 31.62
CA ASP A 232 7.48 -32.50 31.22
C ASP A 232 6.11 -31.85 30.97
N LEU A 233 5.71 -31.76 29.71
CA LEU A 233 4.37 -31.43 29.28
C LEU A 233 3.76 -32.61 28.51
N LYS A 234 3.45 -33.67 29.28
CA LYS A 234 2.47 -34.69 28.90
C LYS A 234 1.11 -34.19 29.35
N SER A 235 0.36 -33.59 28.48
CA SER A 235 -1.10 -33.67 28.27
C SER A 235 -1.66 -32.40 27.64
N ALA A 236 -1.92 -32.43 26.35
CA ALA A 236 -3.13 -31.93 25.72
C ALA A 236 -2.99 -32.01 24.19
N ASN A 237 -3.81 -32.83 23.58
CA ASN A 237 -4.02 -32.92 22.11
C ASN A 237 -4.76 -31.68 21.60
N SER A 238 -4.10 -30.55 21.55
CA SER A 238 -4.55 -29.38 20.81
C SER A 238 -3.31 -28.63 20.36
N GLU A 239 -3.12 -28.51 19.04
CA GLU A 239 -2.11 -27.60 18.52
C GLU A 239 -2.35 -26.21 19.12
N PRO A 240 -1.35 -25.55 19.69
CA PRO A 240 -1.53 -24.24 20.30
C PRO A 240 -2.06 -23.29 19.21
N SER A 241 -3.14 -22.62 19.53
CA SER A 241 -3.73 -21.61 18.65
C SER A 241 -2.64 -20.61 18.26
N TYR A 242 -2.57 -20.23 16.97
CA TYR A 242 -1.62 -19.21 16.49
C TYR A 242 -1.63 -17.93 17.34
N LEU A 243 -2.76 -17.64 18.00
CA LEU A 243 -2.91 -16.56 18.99
C LEU A 243 -2.14 -16.83 20.28
N GLU A 244 -2.14 -18.06 20.80
CA GLU A 244 -1.41 -18.40 22.03
C GLU A 244 0.10 -18.35 21.83
N LEU A 245 0.60 -18.83 20.67
CA LEU A 245 2.00 -18.69 20.28
C LEU A 245 2.41 -17.21 20.17
N PHE A 246 1.53 -16.35 19.65
CA PHE A 246 1.78 -14.91 19.50
C PHE A 246 1.81 -14.19 20.87
N TYR A 247 0.94 -14.57 21.81
CA TYR A 247 0.86 -13.97 23.15
C TYR A 247 1.94 -14.49 24.11
N GLN A 248 2.30 -15.78 24.06
CA GLN A 248 3.30 -16.37 24.97
C GLN A 248 4.72 -15.90 24.67
N ARG A 249 5.06 -15.56 23.44
CA ARG A 249 6.41 -15.16 23.01
C ARG A 249 6.64 -13.66 22.96
N GLY A 250 5.82 -12.89 23.66
CA GLY A 250 6.03 -11.50 24.09
C GLY A 250 6.86 -10.65 23.13
N GLY A 251 6.19 -10.09 22.14
CA GLY A 251 6.70 -9.18 21.16
C GLY A 251 7.67 -8.09 21.59
N LYS A 252 8.93 -8.43 21.84
CA LYS A 252 10.01 -7.43 21.99
C LYS A 252 10.41 -6.77 20.68
N ASN A 253 9.92 -7.27 19.51
CA ASN A 253 10.13 -6.68 18.19
C ASN A 253 8.82 -6.15 17.56
N GLN A 254 7.99 -5.46 18.34
CA GLN A 254 6.72 -4.88 17.86
C GLN A 254 6.95 -3.71 16.92
N GLN A 255 7.23 -3.98 15.64
CA GLN A 255 7.25 -2.92 14.63
C GLN A 255 5.87 -2.29 14.41
N ARG A 256 4.76 -3.04 14.67
CA ARG A 256 3.37 -2.56 14.59
C ARG A 256 2.45 -3.28 15.59
N PRO A 257 2.02 -2.61 16.67
CA PRO A 257 1.13 -3.21 17.67
C PRO A 257 -0.23 -3.68 17.12
N VAL A 258 -0.73 -3.09 16.04
CA VAL A 258 -2.03 -3.45 15.45
C VAL A 258 -2.04 -4.85 14.83
N LEU A 259 -0.89 -5.39 14.40
CA LEU A 259 -0.84 -6.71 13.78
C LEU A 259 -1.23 -7.84 14.75
N SER A 260 -1.05 -7.64 16.07
CA SER A 260 -1.50 -8.62 17.08
C SER A 260 -3.03 -8.74 17.19
N GLN A 261 -3.78 -7.78 16.61
CA GLN A 261 -5.24 -7.81 16.61
C GLN A 261 -5.83 -8.49 15.36
N TYR A 262 -4.97 -8.94 14.42
CA TYR A 262 -5.38 -9.64 13.21
C TYR A 262 -4.96 -11.10 13.24
N THR A 263 -5.79 -11.96 12.64
CA THR A 263 -5.44 -13.35 12.30
C THR A 263 -5.43 -13.52 10.78
N LEU A 264 -4.67 -14.48 10.25
CA LEU A 264 -4.64 -14.76 8.82
C LEU A 264 -6.03 -15.11 8.26
N PRO A 265 -6.84 -16.02 8.89
CA PRO A 265 -8.18 -16.31 8.39
C PRO A 265 -9.10 -15.10 8.38
N TYR A 266 -8.97 -14.19 9.37
CA TYR A 266 -9.76 -12.97 9.39
C TYR A 266 -9.35 -12.00 8.27
N LEU A 267 -8.05 -11.83 8.03
CA LEU A 267 -7.55 -11.03 6.90
C LEU A 267 -7.97 -11.62 5.56
N ASP A 268 -7.97 -12.93 5.39
CA ASP A 268 -8.44 -13.59 4.17
C ASP A 268 -9.96 -13.36 3.95
N SER A 269 -10.76 -13.35 5.01
CA SER A 269 -12.18 -12.99 4.95
C SER A 269 -12.39 -11.53 4.54
N LEU A 270 -11.61 -10.59 5.11
CA LEU A 270 -11.64 -9.17 4.74
C LEU A 270 -11.21 -8.95 3.29
N LEU A 271 -10.20 -9.68 2.80
CA LEU A 271 -9.79 -9.64 1.40
C LEU A 271 -10.88 -10.12 0.46
N ASN A 272 -11.55 -11.23 0.80
CA ASN A 272 -12.66 -11.76 0.01
C ASN A 272 -13.80 -10.75 -0.10
N SER A 273 -14.27 -10.22 1.02
CA SER A 273 -15.37 -9.27 1.06
C SER A 273 -15.04 -7.96 0.34
N THR A 274 -13.86 -7.38 0.59
CA THR A 274 -13.48 -6.10 -0.03
C THR A 274 -13.21 -6.23 -1.53
N ALA A 275 -12.63 -7.36 -2.01
CA ALA A 275 -12.48 -7.63 -3.43
C ALA A 275 -13.85 -7.73 -4.13
N THR A 276 -14.80 -8.49 -3.57
CA THR A 276 -16.15 -8.62 -4.10
C THR A 276 -16.87 -7.28 -4.15
N MET A 277 -16.82 -6.49 -3.07
CA MET A 277 -17.43 -5.17 -3.03
C MET A 277 -16.81 -4.20 -4.04
N THR A 278 -15.48 -4.27 -4.26
CA THR A 278 -14.80 -3.45 -5.27
C THR A 278 -15.35 -3.73 -6.66
N ILE A 279 -15.41 -5.02 -7.06
CA ILE A 279 -15.90 -5.42 -8.37
C ILE A 279 -17.37 -5.04 -8.54
N MET A 280 -18.20 -5.29 -7.52
CA MET A 280 -19.62 -4.93 -7.54
C MET A 280 -19.85 -3.44 -7.70
N CYS A 281 -19.15 -2.62 -6.89
CA CYS A 281 -19.27 -1.17 -6.97
C CYS A 281 -18.77 -0.62 -8.31
N TYR A 282 -17.71 -1.22 -8.88
CA TYR A 282 -17.25 -0.87 -10.22
C TYR A 282 -18.30 -1.21 -11.29
N ALA A 283 -18.89 -2.40 -11.26
CA ALA A 283 -19.94 -2.80 -12.18
C ALA A 283 -21.15 -1.84 -12.11
N LEU A 284 -21.60 -1.50 -10.89
CA LEU A 284 -22.68 -0.54 -10.68
C LEU A 284 -22.32 0.88 -11.16
N PHE A 285 -21.03 1.27 -11.05
CA PHE A 285 -20.56 2.52 -11.61
C PHE A 285 -20.69 2.55 -13.13
N THR A 286 -20.39 1.46 -13.84
CA THR A 286 -20.44 1.43 -15.31
C THR A 286 -21.87 1.58 -15.88
N ILE A 287 -22.89 1.17 -15.12
CA ILE A 287 -24.30 1.26 -15.50
C ILE A 287 -25.04 2.43 -14.84
N THR A 288 -24.32 3.36 -14.17
CA THR A 288 -24.92 4.55 -13.58
C THR A 288 -25.54 5.45 -14.65
N PRO A 289 -26.73 6.02 -14.45
CA PRO A 289 -27.33 6.96 -15.38
C PRO A 289 -26.37 8.09 -15.78
N GLY A 290 -26.32 8.41 -17.07
CA GLY A 290 -25.39 9.41 -17.64
C GLY A 290 -24.01 8.86 -17.99
N LYS A 291 -23.75 7.57 -17.81
CA LYS A 291 -22.59 6.85 -18.36
C LYS A 291 -22.98 6.02 -19.57
N ASN A 292 -22.00 5.75 -20.44
CA ASN A 292 -22.20 4.85 -21.57
C ASN A 292 -22.30 3.40 -21.03
N PRO A 293 -23.44 2.68 -21.24
CA PRO A 293 -23.63 1.32 -20.71
C PRO A 293 -22.59 0.32 -21.23
N SER A 294 -21.99 0.58 -22.38
CA SER A 294 -20.92 -0.27 -22.96
C SER A 294 -19.69 -0.38 -22.07
N LEU A 295 -19.51 0.52 -21.10
CA LEU A 295 -18.45 0.41 -20.08
C LEU A 295 -18.52 -0.89 -19.29
N VAL A 296 -19.67 -1.57 -19.24
CA VAL A 296 -19.82 -2.88 -18.56
C VAL A 296 -18.85 -3.93 -19.12
N ILE A 297 -18.41 -3.82 -20.37
CA ILE A 297 -17.40 -4.70 -21.00
C ILE A 297 -16.07 -4.66 -20.26
N THR A 298 -15.77 -3.57 -19.58
CA THR A 298 -14.52 -3.44 -18.80
C THR A 298 -14.57 -4.17 -17.46
N VAL A 299 -15.76 -4.59 -17.00
CA VAL A 299 -15.93 -5.30 -15.69
C VAL A 299 -15.16 -6.62 -15.61
N PRO A 300 -15.17 -7.51 -16.63
CA PRO A 300 -14.36 -8.73 -16.61
C PRO A 300 -12.85 -8.45 -16.48
N ILE A 301 -12.36 -7.36 -17.07
CA ILE A 301 -10.94 -6.98 -16.98
C ILE A 301 -10.60 -6.58 -15.54
N VAL A 302 -11.46 -5.77 -14.91
CA VAL A 302 -11.29 -5.36 -13.50
C VAL A 302 -11.40 -6.57 -12.58
N TYR A 303 -12.36 -7.47 -12.82
CA TYR A 303 -12.49 -8.73 -12.08
C TYR A 303 -11.19 -9.54 -12.14
N TYR A 304 -10.65 -9.74 -13.33
CA TYR A 304 -9.42 -10.49 -13.52
C TYR A 304 -8.24 -9.84 -12.79
N ALA A 305 -8.07 -8.52 -12.93
CA ALA A 305 -7.00 -7.78 -12.27
C ALA A 305 -7.07 -7.89 -10.73
N VAL A 306 -8.26 -7.73 -10.14
CA VAL A 306 -8.46 -7.84 -8.69
C VAL A 306 -8.22 -9.27 -8.20
N MET A 307 -8.71 -10.30 -8.95
CA MET A 307 -8.52 -11.69 -8.58
C MET A 307 -7.07 -12.15 -8.76
N HIS A 308 -6.39 -11.69 -9.81
CA HIS A 308 -4.96 -11.98 -10.00
C HIS A 308 -4.11 -11.33 -8.90
N TYR A 309 -4.40 -10.06 -8.53
CA TYR A 309 -3.73 -9.41 -7.40
C TYR A 309 -3.96 -10.19 -6.09
N LYS A 310 -5.20 -10.63 -5.84
CA LYS A 310 -5.51 -11.47 -4.68
C LYS A 310 -4.73 -12.78 -4.70
N TRP A 311 -4.59 -13.43 -5.85
CA TRP A 311 -3.80 -14.65 -6.00
C TRP A 311 -2.32 -14.42 -5.67
N LEU A 312 -1.72 -13.33 -6.14
CA LEU A 312 -0.34 -12.94 -5.79
C LEU A 312 -0.15 -12.83 -4.26
N VAL A 313 -1.09 -12.19 -3.59
CA VAL A 313 -1.02 -11.96 -2.14
C VAL A 313 -1.29 -13.24 -1.34
N THR A 314 -2.23 -14.09 -1.79
CA THR A 314 -2.65 -15.26 -0.99
C THR A 314 -1.80 -16.49 -1.27
N VAL A 315 -1.36 -16.70 -2.50
CA VAL A 315 -0.63 -17.90 -2.93
C VAL A 315 0.87 -17.66 -2.95
N LEU A 316 1.34 -16.53 -3.53
CA LEU A 316 2.77 -16.23 -3.62
C LEU A 316 3.31 -15.46 -2.42
N ALA A 317 2.44 -15.10 -1.46
CA ALA A 317 2.79 -14.29 -0.27
C ALA A 317 3.44 -12.92 -0.60
N ASP A 318 3.29 -12.43 -1.83
CA ASP A 318 3.81 -11.16 -2.31
C ASP A 318 2.75 -10.07 -2.12
N GLY A 319 2.94 -9.16 -1.20
CA GLY A 319 1.92 -8.14 -0.87
C GLY A 319 2.43 -7.03 0.04
N GLU A 320 3.72 -7.01 0.39
CA GLU A 320 4.26 -6.00 1.31
C GLU A 320 4.14 -4.58 0.77
N GLU A 321 4.30 -4.40 -0.55
CA GLU A 321 4.18 -3.09 -1.20
C GLU A 321 3.23 -3.14 -2.40
N PRO A 322 1.93 -2.86 -2.21
CA PRO A 322 0.93 -2.86 -3.28
C PRO A 322 1.32 -2.01 -4.51
N SER A 323 2.01 -0.89 -4.29
CA SER A 323 2.49 -0.02 -5.36
C SER A 323 3.57 -0.67 -6.22
N LEU A 324 4.39 -1.55 -5.66
CA LEU A 324 5.42 -2.28 -6.42
C LEU A 324 4.78 -3.37 -7.29
N ILE A 325 3.81 -4.11 -6.75
CA ILE A 325 3.07 -5.13 -7.52
C ILE A 325 2.42 -4.51 -8.76
N LEU A 326 1.76 -3.35 -8.59
CA LEU A 326 1.14 -2.63 -9.72
C LEU A 326 2.15 -2.23 -10.80
N ILE A 327 3.42 -1.99 -10.43
CA ILE A 327 4.48 -1.57 -11.34
C ILE A 327 5.30 -2.75 -11.88
N GLN A 328 5.45 -3.84 -11.13
CA GLN A 328 6.35 -4.95 -11.46
C GLN A 328 5.63 -6.11 -12.13
N ASP A 329 4.43 -6.47 -11.67
CA ASP A 329 3.71 -7.61 -12.24
C ASP A 329 3.22 -7.30 -13.66
N PRO A 330 3.64 -8.11 -14.66
CA PRO A 330 3.29 -7.86 -16.07
C PRO A 330 1.80 -8.06 -16.34
N THR A 331 1.15 -8.97 -15.63
CA THR A 331 -0.28 -9.29 -15.81
C THR A 331 -1.16 -8.17 -15.29
N ILE A 332 -0.84 -7.61 -14.14
CA ILE A 332 -1.55 -6.43 -13.59
C ILE A 332 -1.37 -5.24 -14.52
N LYS A 333 -0.14 -4.96 -14.97
CA LYS A 333 0.12 -3.86 -15.93
C LYS A 333 -0.67 -4.02 -17.23
N LEU A 334 -0.66 -5.22 -17.79
CA LEU A 334 -1.40 -5.51 -19.02
C LEU A 334 -2.91 -5.31 -18.81
N SER A 335 -3.46 -5.84 -17.71
CA SER A 335 -4.87 -5.68 -17.36
C SER A 335 -5.26 -4.22 -17.19
N LEU A 336 -4.45 -3.42 -16.49
CA LEU A 336 -4.68 -1.98 -16.32
C LEU A 336 -4.59 -1.23 -17.65
N MET A 337 -3.66 -1.60 -18.52
CA MET A 337 -3.51 -1.00 -19.85
C MET A 337 -4.69 -1.32 -20.75
N ILE A 338 -5.12 -2.59 -20.80
CA ILE A 338 -6.31 -3.00 -21.60
C ILE A 338 -7.56 -2.30 -21.05
N TRP A 339 -7.71 -2.26 -19.71
CA TRP A 339 -8.82 -1.55 -19.08
C TRP A 339 -8.85 -0.06 -19.48
N LEU A 340 -7.71 0.62 -19.36
CA LEU A 340 -7.61 2.05 -19.66
C LEU A 340 -7.91 2.33 -21.13
N ILE A 341 -7.33 1.55 -22.07
CA ILE A 341 -7.57 1.69 -23.50
C ILE A 341 -9.05 1.45 -23.80
N SER A 342 -9.64 0.35 -23.31
CA SER A 342 -11.04 0.04 -23.53
C SER A 342 -11.96 1.13 -22.98
N TYR A 343 -11.66 1.64 -21.77
CA TYR A 343 -12.42 2.72 -21.16
C TYR A 343 -12.39 4.00 -22.03
N LEU A 344 -11.19 4.42 -22.49
CA LEU A 344 -11.01 5.61 -23.32
C LEU A 344 -11.64 5.45 -24.70
N VAL A 345 -11.50 4.28 -25.33
CA VAL A 345 -12.12 3.99 -26.64
C VAL A 345 -13.63 4.10 -26.55
N ILE A 346 -14.26 3.46 -25.56
CA ILE A 346 -15.72 3.54 -25.36
C ILE A 346 -16.15 4.99 -25.10
N LEU A 347 -15.39 5.72 -24.28
CA LEU A 347 -15.75 7.08 -23.90
C LEU A 347 -15.61 8.09 -25.03
N TYR A 348 -14.52 8.03 -25.81
CA TYR A 348 -14.23 9.06 -26.84
C TYR A 348 -14.80 8.75 -28.22
N PHE A 349 -15.01 7.48 -28.55
CA PHE A 349 -15.64 7.08 -29.81
C PHE A 349 -17.14 6.83 -29.64
N ASP A 350 -17.67 7.05 -28.42
CA ASP A 350 -19.10 6.91 -28.10
C ASP A 350 -19.70 5.58 -28.59
N ILE A 351 -18.98 4.50 -28.30
CA ILE A 351 -19.37 3.16 -28.76
C ILE A 351 -20.55 2.67 -27.92
N HIS A 352 -21.68 2.48 -28.55
CA HIS A 352 -22.88 1.88 -27.96
C HIS A 352 -23.02 0.44 -28.40
N LEU A 353 -22.75 -0.51 -27.49
CA LEU A 353 -22.94 -1.94 -27.68
C LEU A 353 -24.17 -2.48 -26.93
N PHE A 354 -24.65 -1.67 -25.98
CA PHE A 354 -25.85 -1.93 -25.19
C PHE A 354 -26.69 -0.65 -25.13
N ASP A 355 -28.01 -0.81 -25.14
CA ASP A 355 -29.00 0.26 -24.99
C ASP A 355 -29.23 0.66 -23.53
#